data_54038cc4a23d79f18601861073848bbc
#
_entry.id   54038cc4a23d79f18601861073848bbc
#
_cell.length_a   1.000
_cell.length_b   1.000
_cell.length_c   1.000
_cell.angle_alpha   90.00
_cell.angle_beta   90.00
_cell.angle_gamma   90.00
#
_symmetry.space_group_name_H-M   'P 1'
#
loop_
_entity.id
_entity.type
_entity.pdbx_description
1 polymer ?
#
loop_
_entity_poly.entity_id
_entity_poly.type
_entity_poly.pdbx_seq_one_letter_code
_entity_poly.pdbx_strand_id
1 'polypeptide(L)'
;MTTTRPLLDVQGLTRRFDGVTALDGASLTLADGELLSVIGPNGAGKSTLFNLIAGADRPNAGRVTFDGRDITGTAPERLAALGIARTFQHGRVFGNLSVLDNVLIGAHARLRAARPGWPALGAAAEVLRALVRPASVRREEAALREEARDIIAGFGERLTPRIDHPAHSLSYANRRRVEIGRALALHPRLLLLDEPTAGMNETETAEMLQLIQSLKARGLTILLIEHKLELVMRVSDRVMVLDNGVKIAEGAPRDVRHDSRVIEAYLGRRHAIGAPADRTTQAAA
;
A
#
# COMPACT_ATOMS: atom_id res chain seq x y z
N MET A 1 -19.78 8.52 24.16
CA MET A 1 -19.11 8.23 22.88
C MET A 1 -17.61 8.12 23.18
N THR A 2 -17.09 6.93 23.31
CA THR A 2 -15.66 6.69 23.48
C THR A 2 -14.99 7.08 22.16
N THR A 3 -14.29 8.19 22.13
CA THR A 3 -13.43 8.58 21.00
C THR A 3 -12.28 7.58 20.90
N THR A 4 -12.53 6.52 20.14
CA THR A 4 -11.49 5.54 19.83
C THR A 4 -10.41 6.27 19.03
N ARG A 5 -9.19 6.30 19.57
CA ARG A 5 -8.04 6.95 18.93
C ARG A 5 -7.81 6.31 17.54
N PRO A 6 -7.63 7.10 16.47
CA PRO A 6 -7.36 6.54 15.16
C PRO A 6 -6.03 5.77 15.14
N LEU A 7 -5.96 4.69 14.36
CA LEU A 7 -4.71 3.96 14.14
C LEU A 7 -3.70 4.81 13.36
N LEU A 8 -4.16 5.50 12.31
CA LEU A 8 -3.37 6.47 11.55
C LEU A 8 -4.04 7.84 11.62
N ASP A 9 -3.25 8.86 11.91
CA ASP A 9 -3.68 10.27 11.92
C ASP A 9 -2.66 11.09 11.13
N VAL A 10 -3.12 11.72 10.06
CA VAL A 10 -2.35 12.58 9.16
C VAL A 10 -2.90 13.99 9.26
N GLN A 11 -2.05 14.96 9.60
CA GLN A 11 -2.43 16.34 9.85
C GLN A 11 -1.62 17.30 8.99
N GLY A 12 -2.29 18.05 8.11
CA GLY A 12 -1.72 19.15 7.35
C GLY A 12 -0.52 18.77 6.46
N LEU A 13 -0.52 17.57 5.91
CA LEU A 13 0.63 17.02 5.19
C LEU A 13 0.86 17.78 3.88
N THR A 14 2.03 18.38 3.74
CA THR A 14 2.40 19.21 2.59
C THR A 14 3.69 18.70 1.97
N ARG A 15 3.74 18.62 0.64
CA ARG A 15 4.93 18.27 -0.12
C ARG A 15 5.08 19.12 -1.38
N ARG A 16 6.27 19.70 -1.54
CA ARG A 16 6.64 20.52 -2.70
C ARG A 16 7.87 19.92 -3.39
N PHE A 17 7.87 19.92 -4.71
CA PHE A 17 8.99 19.51 -5.56
C PHE A 17 9.29 20.65 -6.54
N ASP A 18 10.47 21.22 -6.49
CA ASP A 18 10.97 22.20 -7.47
C ASP A 18 9.94 23.25 -7.92
N GLY A 19 9.22 23.84 -6.95
CA GLY A 19 8.19 24.84 -7.20
C GLY A 19 6.78 24.31 -7.44
N VAL A 20 6.58 22.99 -7.58
CA VAL A 20 5.26 22.36 -7.70
C VAL A 20 4.80 21.85 -6.35
N THR A 21 3.64 22.29 -5.88
CA THR A 21 3.01 21.74 -4.67
C THR A 21 2.23 20.47 -5.05
N ALA A 22 2.80 19.31 -4.74
CA ALA A 22 2.20 18.00 -5.06
C ALA A 22 1.15 17.57 -4.01
N LEU A 23 1.27 18.08 -2.78
CA LEU A 23 0.29 17.89 -1.70
C LEU A 23 0.26 19.15 -0.85
N ASP A 24 -0.93 19.67 -0.55
CA ASP A 24 -1.12 20.91 0.18
C ASP A 24 -2.10 20.73 1.35
N GLY A 25 -1.56 20.60 2.55
CA GLY A 25 -2.32 20.53 3.79
C GLY A 25 -3.25 19.33 3.94
N ALA A 26 -2.97 18.21 3.26
CA ALA A 26 -3.84 17.04 3.30
C ALA A 26 -3.91 16.44 4.71
N SER A 27 -5.14 16.14 5.15
CA SER A 27 -5.40 15.55 6.47
C SER A 27 -6.39 14.40 6.35
N LEU A 28 -6.14 13.29 7.04
CA LEU A 28 -7.03 12.14 7.14
C LEU A 28 -6.83 11.42 8.46
N THR A 29 -7.84 10.71 8.89
CA THR A 29 -7.75 9.74 9.98
C THR A 29 -8.18 8.38 9.48
N LEU A 30 -7.66 7.31 10.07
CA LEU A 30 -8.02 5.93 9.74
C LEU A 30 -8.19 5.15 11.04
N ALA A 31 -9.37 4.62 11.28
CA ALA A 31 -9.67 3.81 12.45
C ALA A 31 -9.05 2.40 12.30
N ASP A 32 -8.87 1.68 13.41
CA ASP A 32 -8.41 0.30 13.38
C ASP A 32 -9.49 -0.59 12.71
N GLY A 33 -9.10 -1.44 11.76
CA GLY A 33 -10.00 -2.29 10.96
C GLY A 33 -10.76 -1.55 9.84
N GLU A 34 -10.56 -0.25 9.66
CA GLU A 34 -11.21 0.53 8.59
C GLU A 34 -10.50 0.35 7.24
N LEU A 35 -11.28 0.36 6.14
CA LEU A 35 -10.78 0.52 4.79
C LEU A 35 -11.14 1.91 4.27
N LEU A 36 -10.12 2.78 4.17
CA LEU A 36 -10.21 4.09 3.54
C LEU A 36 -9.60 4.04 2.14
N SER A 37 -10.35 4.45 1.14
CA SER A 37 -9.81 4.62 -0.21
C SER A 37 -9.49 6.08 -0.50
N VAL A 38 -8.36 6.33 -1.13
CA VAL A 38 -7.96 7.63 -1.66
C VAL A 38 -8.08 7.60 -3.18
N ILE A 39 -8.96 8.43 -3.71
CA ILE A 39 -9.22 8.55 -5.14
C ILE A 39 -8.91 9.96 -5.63
N GLY A 40 -8.95 10.15 -6.93
CA GLY A 40 -8.72 11.45 -7.59
C GLY A 40 -8.07 11.26 -8.96
N PRO A 41 -8.06 12.31 -9.79
CA PRO A 41 -7.45 12.27 -11.12
C PRO A 41 -5.93 11.97 -11.05
N ASN A 42 -5.33 11.70 -12.21
CA ASN A 42 -3.88 11.58 -12.33
C ASN A 42 -3.19 12.90 -11.96
N GLY A 43 -2.14 12.84 -11.15
CA GLY A 43 -1.47 14.02 -10.62
C GLY A 43 -2.15 14.67 -9.41
N ALA A 44 -3.23 14.10 -8.87
CA ALA A 44 -3.94 14.65 -7.70
C ALA A 44 -3.16 14.58 -6.38
N GLY A 45 -1.98 13.96 -6.33
CA GLY A 45 -1.17 13.85 -5.11
C GLY A 45 -1.29 12.53 -4.36
N LYS A 46 -2.08 11.57 -4.85
CA LYS A 46 -2.32 10.26 -4.17
C LYS A 46 -1.04 9.50 -3.86
N SER A 47 -0.19 9.27 -4.86
CA SER A 47 1.09 8.56 -4.67
C SER A 47 2.07 9.34 -3.78
N THR A 48 2.02 10.67 -3.80
CA THR A 48 2.78 11.53 -2.89
C THR A 48 2.33 11.30 -1.45
N LEU A 49 1.02 11.31 -1.18
CA LEU A 49 0.46 11.01 0.14
C LEU A 49 0.93 9.64 0.66
N PHE A 50 0.86 8.61 -0.18
CA PHE A 50 1.33 7.27 0.19
C PHE A 50 2.84 7.22 0.45
N ASN A 51 3.65 7.90 -0.37
CA ASN A 51 5.10 7.98 -0.18
C ASN A 51 5.46 8.61 1.17
N LEU A 52 4.74 9.66 1.57
CA LEU A 52 4.95 10.34 2.84
C LEU A 52 4.55 9.46 4.04
N ILE A 53 3.40 8.78 3.97
CA ILE A 53 2.94 7.86 5.02
C ILE A 53 3.86 6.64 5.12
N ALA A 54 4.33 6.10 3.99
CA ALA A 54 5.23 4.94 3.93
C ALA A 54 6.70 5.28 4.19
N GLY A 55 7.04 6.56 4.48
CA GLY A 55 8.41 6.98 4.76
C GLY A 55 9.36 6.94 3.55
N ALA A 56 8.82 6.75 2.35
CA ALA A 56 9.60 6.77 1.10
C ALA A 56 10.00 8.20 0.68
N ASP A 57 9.34 9.20 1.25
CA ASP A 57 9.64 10.63 1.08
C ASP A 57 9.38 11.37 2.40
N ARG A 58 9.84 12.62 2.49
CA ARG A 58 9.69 13.46 3.69
C ARG A 58 8.78 14.64 3.40
N PRO A 59 7.82 14.96 4.28
CA PRO A 59 6.97 16.12 4.12
C PRO A 59 7.76 17.43 4.36
N ASN A 60 7.31 18.52 3.72
CA ASN A 60 7.78 19.86 4.02
C ASN A 60 7.07 20.44 5.26
N ALA A 61 5.82 20.02 5.51
CA ALA A 61 5.04 20.39 6.68
C ALA A 61 4.00 19.30 7.00
N GLY A 62 3.43 19.39 8.19
CA GLY A 62 2.42 18.45 8.69
C GLY A 62 3.03 17.31 9.51
N ARG A 63 2.16 16.42 9.96
CA ARG A 63 2.53 15.32 10.86
C ARG A 63 1.80 14.05 10.48
N VAL A 64 2.47 12.91 10.68
CA VAL A 64 1.89 11.57 10.58
C VAL A 64 2.06 10.86 11.90
N THR A 65 0.96 10.40 12.48
CA THR A 65 0.95 9.66 13.75
C THR A 65 0.37 8.27 13.50
N PHE A 66 1.05 7.23 13.95
CA PHE A 66 0.59 5.84 13.89
C PHE A 66 0.55 5.25 15.30
N ASP A 67 -0.61 4.72 15.69
CA ASP A 67 -0.88 4.20 17.03
C ASP A 67 -0.39 5.18 18.13
N GLY A 68 -0.56 6.47 17.86
CA GLY A 68 -0.18 7.56 18.72
C GLY A 68 1.28 7.92 18.79
N ARG A 69 2.12 7.32 17.99
CA ARG A 69 3.54 7.66 17.85
C ARG A 69 3.71 8.55 16.63
N ASP A 70 4.48 9.61 16.77
CA ASP A 70 4.91 10.41 15.61
C ASP A 70 5.86 9.57 14.76
N ILE A 71 5.48 9.38 13.50
CA ILE A 71 6.26 8.63 12.50
C ILE A 71 6.68 9.52 11.33
N THR A 72 6.51 10.83 11.44
CA THR A 72 6.82 11.79 10.38
C THR A 72 8.26 11.65 9.89
N GLY A 73 8.44 11.39 8.60
CA GLY A 73 9.77 11.22 7.98
C GLY A 73 10.57 10.01 8.48
N THR A 74 9.91 9.07 9.17
CA THR A 74 10.53 7.81 9.61
C THR A 74 10.83 6.92 8.41
N ALA A 75 12.00 6.29 8.38
CA ALA A 75 12.43 5.42 7.29
C ALA A 75 11.55 4.16 7.17
N PRO A 76 11.33 3.64 5.94
CA PRO A 76 10.42 2.51 5.67
C PRO A 76 10.70 1.26 6.52
N GLU A 77 11.97 0.94 6.79
CA GLU A 77 12.37 -0.23 7.57
C GLU A 77 11.88 -0.14 9.03
N ARG A 78 11.86 1.08 9.59
CA ARG A 78 11.33 1.33 10.94
C ARG A 78 9.80 1.27 10.95
N LEU A 79 9.15 1.76 9.88
CA LEU A 79 7.70 1.68 9.73
C LEU A 79 7.23 0.22 9.59
N ALA A 80 7.99 -0.60 8.85
CA ALA A 80 7.75 -2.03 8.77
C ALA A 80 7.80 -2.70 10.16
N ALA A 81 8.78 -2.34 10.98
CA ALA A 81 8.89 -2.85 12.36
C ALA A 81 7.74 -2.40 13.28
N LEU A 82 7.04 -1.30 12.95
CA LEU A 82 5.84 -0.82 13.65
C LEU A 82 4.55 -1.48 13.15
N GLY A 83 4.61 -2.27 12.06
CA GLY A 83 3.45 -2.95 11.49
C GLY A 83 2.77 -2.18 10.36
N ILE A 84 3.50 -1.33 9.64
CA ILE A 84 3.04 -0.69 8.41
C ILE A 84 3.66 -1.42 7.22
N ALA A 85 2.85 -2.05 6.38
CA ALA A 85 3.30 -2.69 5.15
C ALA A 85 2.76 -1.95 3.92
N ARG A 86 3.52 -1.93 2.85
CA ARG A 86 3.14 -1.31 1.58
C ARG A 86 3.40 -2.24 0.40
N THR A 87 2.49 -2.29 -0.55
CA THR A 87 2.75 -2.78 -1.91
C THR A 87 3.22 -1.64 -2.80
N PHE A 88 4.03 -1.93 -3.82
CA PHE A 88 4.57 -0.92 -4.73
C PHE A 88 3.78 -0.91 -6.04
N GLN A 89 3.64 0.25 -6.67
CA GLN A 89 2.90 0.44 -7.93
C GLN A 89 3.41 -0.43 -9.10
N HIS A 90 4.72 -0.71 -9.14
CA HIS A 90 5.33 -1.60 -10.14
C HIS A 90 5.81 -2.87 -9.46
N GLY A 91 5.11 -3.98 -9.73
CA GLY A 91 5.36 -5.32 -9.19
C GLY A 91 6.82 -5.67 -8.92
N ARG A 92 7.29 -5.42 -7.69
CA ARG A 92 8.68 -5.68 -7.27
C ARG A 92 8.80 -7.06 -6.64
N VAL A 93 8.49 -8.11 -7.42
CA VAL A 93 8.83 -9.47 -7.00
C VAL A 93 10.29 -9.78 -7.34
N PHE A 94 10.92 -10.59 -6.53
CA PHE A 94 12.23 -11.17 -6.87
C PHE A 94 12.01 -12.29 -7.88
N GLY A 95 12.16 -11.96 -9.15
CA GLY A 95 11.76 -12.83 -10.27
C GLY A 95 12.37 -14.23 -10.23
N ASN A 96 13.64 -14.35 -9.85
CA ASN A 96 14.37 -15.62 -9.80
C ASN A 96 14.10 -16.45 -8.52
N LEU A 97 13.40 -15.89 -7.54
CA LEU A 97 13.00 -16.60 -6.34
C LEU A 97 11.62 -17.22 -6.51
N SER A 98 11.37 -18.31 -5.78
CA SER A 98 10.06 -18.94 -5.72
C SER A 98 8.98 -18.02 -5.13
N VAL A 99 7.70 -18.34 -5.32
CA VAL A 99 6.59 -17.68 -4.64
C VAL A 99 6.79 -17.74 -3.13
N LEU A 100 7.15 -18.92 -2.59
CA LEU A 100 7.39 -19.11 -1.17
C LEU A 100 8.51 -18.21 -0.66
N ASP A 101 9.65 -18.15 -1.34
CA ASP A 101 10.78 -17.35 -0.91
C ASP A 101 10.47 -15.85 -0.98
N ASN A 102 9.69 -15.41 -1.98
CA ASN A 102 9.21 -14.03 -2.05
C ASN A 102 8.36 -13.65 -0.83
N VAL A 103 7.46 -14.53 -0.38
CA VAL A 103 6.62 -14.28 0.80
C VAL A 103 7.47 -14.32 2.06
N LEU A 104 8.40 -15.28 2.19
CA LEU A 104 9.33 -15.39 3.32
C LEU A 104 10.19 -14.14 3.53
N ILE A 105 10.61 -13.45 2.45
CA ILE A 105 11.34 -12.18 2.57
C ILE A 105 10.53 -11.15 3.37
N GLY A 106 9.19 -11.13 3.22
CA GLY A 106 8.32 -10.26 4.01
C GLY A 106 8.40 -10.54 5.51
N ALA A 107 8.57 -11.80 5.90
CA ALA A 107 8.70 -12.20 7.30
C ALA A 107 10.10 -11.93 7.90
N HIS A 108 11.11 -11.63 7.07
CA HIS A 108 12.51 -11.50 7.50
C HIS A 108 12.71 -10.44 8.61
N ALA A 109 11.98 -9.35 8.57
CA ALA A 109 12.04 -8.32 9.62
C ALA A 109 11.60 -8.82 11.00
N ARG A 110 10.88 -9.95 11.09
CA ARG A 110 10.36 -10.58 12.30
C ARG A 110 11.33 -11.60 12.91
N LEU A 111 12.34 -12.06 12.16
CA LEU A 111 13.36 -12.99 12.65
C LEU A 111 14.08 -12.41 13.88
N ARG A 112 14.01 -13.11 15.00
CA ARG A 112 14.60 -12.69 16.28
C ARG A 112 15.71 -13.62 16.77
N ALA A 113 15.60 -14.92 16.51
CA ALA A 113 16.55 -15.91 17.02
C ALA A 113 17.98 -15.74 16.50
N ALA A 114 18.15 -15.12 15.32
CA ALA A 114 19.45 -14.78 14.77
C ALA A 114 20.03 -13.47 15.33
N ARG A 115 19.20 -12.59 15.94
CA ARG A 115 19.66 -11.29 16.47
C ARG A 115 20.37 -11.49 17.81
N PRO A 116 21.62 -10.97 17.99
CA PRO A 116 22.29 -11.03 19.26
C PRO A 116 21.62 -10.11 20.27
N GLY A 117 21.47 -10.61 21.51
CA GLY A 117 20.93 -9.80 22.62
C GLY A 117 21.89 -8.70 23.12
N TRP A 118 23.13 -8.63 22.61
CA TRP A 118 24.17 -7.70 23.06
C TRP A 118 24.78 -6.95 21.87
N PRO A 119 24.67 -5.62 21.81
CA PRO A 119 25.09 -4.83 20.63
C PRO A 119 26.61 -4.84 20.37
N ALA A 120 27.45 -5.05 21.39
CA ALA A 120 28.92 -4.96 21.24
C ALA A 120 29.59 -6.20 20.61
N LEU A 121 28.91 -7.35 20.58
CA LEU A 121 29.40 -8.59 19.92
C LEU A 121 28.56 -8.92 18.67
N GLY A 122 27.72 -7.99 18.24
CA GLY A 122 26.59 -8.21 17.34
C GLY A 122 26.95 -8.90 16.03
N ALA A 123 27.80 -8.30 15.21
CA ALA A 123 28.07 -8.78 13.86
C ALA A 123 28.78 -10.14 13.84
N ALA A 124 29.77 -10.36 14.70
CA ALA A 124 30.51 -11.62 14.77
C ALA A 124 29.64 -12.77 15.33
N ALA A 125 28.82 -12.48 16.36
CA ALA A 125 27.87 -13.45 16.89
C ALA A 125 26.73 -13.79 15.92
N GLU A 126 26.30 -12.83 15.13
CA GLU A 126 25.30 -13.02 14.08
C GLU A 126 25.82 -13.92 12.95
N VAL A 127 27.04 -13.67 12.49
CA VAL A 127 27.72 -14.53 11.50
C VAL A 127 27.93 -15.93 12.04
N LEU A 128 28.39 -16.07 13.29
CA LEU A 128 28.60 -17.38 13.91
C LEU A 128 27.28 -18.15 14.07
N ARG A 129 26.20 -17.49 14.50
CA ARG A 129 24.87 -18.10 14.59
C ARG A 129 24.29 -18.48 13.23
N ALA A 130 24.55 -17.66 12.20
CA ALA A 130 24.17 -17.98 10.83
C ALA A 130 24.92 -19.22 10.31
N LEU A 131 26.19 -19.38 10.67
CA LEU A 131 27.03 -20.52 10.27
C LEU A 131 26.65 -21.81 11.03
N VAL A 132 26.46 -21.72 12.34
CA VAL A 132 26.14 -22.88 13.20
C VAL A 132 24.68 -23.29 13.14
N ARG A 133 23.76 -22.36 12.73
CA ARG A 133 22.31 -22.55 12.61
C ARG A 133 21.73 -23.32 13.81
N PRO A 134 21.77 -22.76 15.03
CA PRO A 134 21.28 -23.41 16.24
C PRO A 134 19.81 -23.83 16.08
N ALA A 135 19.39 -24.81 16.88
CA ALA A 135 18.04 -25.38 16.81
C ALA A 135 16.91 -24.33 16.97
N SER A 136 17.16 -23.23 17.68
CA SER A 136 16.24 -22.10 17.81
C SER A 136 16.02 -21.38 16.49
N VAL A 137 17.09 -21.11 15.74
CA VAL A 137 17.01 -20.45 14.41
C VAL A 137 16.27 -21.36 13.42
N ARG A 138 16.63 -22.66 13.38
CA ARG A 138 15.95 -23.63 12.50
C ARG A 138 14.46 -23.76 12.81
N ARG A 139 14.08 -23.73 14.10
CA ARG A 139 12.65 -23.77 14.48
C ARG A 139 11.92 -22.51 14.08
N GLU A 140 12.51 -21.34 14.26
CA GLU A 140 11.92 -20.06 13.84
C GLU A 140 11.76 -20.00 12.31
N GLU A 141 12.80 -20.39 11.56
CA GLU A 141 12.74 -20.47 10.09
C GLU A 141 11.65 -21.45 9.60
N ALA A 142 11.52 -22.61 10.26
CA ALA A 142 10.48 -23.59 9.91
C ALA A 142 9.07 -23.05 10.18
N ALA A 143 8.88 -22.36 11.30
CA ALA A 143 7.60 -21.74 11.64
C ALA A 143 7.22 -20.62 10.64
N LEU A 144 8.17 -19.77 10.27
CA LEU A 144 7.93 -18.72 9.25
C LEU A 144 7.65 -19.31 7.87
N ARG A 145 8.28 -20.44 7.54
CA ARG A 145 8.02 -21.15 6.26
C ARG A 145 6.62 -21.74 6.22
N GLU A 146 6.13 -22.29 7.33
CA GLU A 146 4.76 -22.80 7.43
C GLU A 146 3.75 -21.65 7.37
N GLU A 147 3.98 -20.58 8.11
CA GLU A 147 3.16 -19.36 8.03
C GLU A 147 3.10 -18.77 6.62
N ALA A 148 4.24 -18.75 5.89
CA ALA A 148 4.25 -18.30 4.51
C ALA A 148 3.42 -19.21 3.59
N ARG A 149 3.37 -20.53 3.85
CA ARG A 149 2.47 -21.46 3.14
C ARG A 149 1.01 -21.16 3.44
N ASP A 150 0.66 -20.88 4.69
CA ASP A 150 -0.69 -20.53 5.07
C ASP A 150 -1.15 -19.21 4.41
N ILE A 151 -0.26 -18.21 4.34
CA ILE A 151 -0.54 -16.97 3.61
C ILE A 151 -0.78 -17.26 2.13
N ILE A 152 0.07 -18.11 1.50
CA ILE A 152 -0.07 -18.49 0.09
C ILE A 152 -1.36 -19.29 -0.14
N ALA A 153 -1.71 -20.19 0.79
CA ALA A 153 -2.96 -20.95 0.72
C ALA A 153 -4.19 -20.03 0.74
N GLY A 154 -4.13 -18.88 1.41
CA GLY A 154 -5.17 -17.86 1.38
C GLY A 154 -5.45 -17.27 -0.01
N PHE A 155 -4.55 -17.44 -0.98
CA PHE A 155 -4.75 -17.05 -2.39
C PHE A 155 -5.29 -18.21 -3.26
N GLY A 156 -5.57 -19.38 -2.66
CA GLY A 156 -6.19 -20.54 -3.30
C GLY A 156 -5.45 -21.01 -4.55
N GLU A 157 -6.20 -21.42 -5.56
CA GLU A 157 -5.70 -21.96 -6.83
C GLU A 157 -4.79 -21.01 -7.63
N ARG A 158 -4.77 -19.75 -7.28
CA ARG A 158 -3.94 -18.75 -7.97
C ARG A 158 -2.45 -18.87 -7.61
N LEU A 159 -2.13 -19.15 -6.35
CA LEU A 159 -0.73 -19.26 -5.90
C LEU A 159 -0.35 -20.63 -5.35
N THR A 160 -1.26 -21.36 -4.70
CA THR A 160 -0.94 -22.63 -4.05
C THR A 160 -0.27 -23.66 -4.98
N PRO A 161 -0.77 -23.90 -6.22
CA PRO A 161 -0.13 -24.84 -7.14
C PRO A 161 1.22 -24.34 -7.69
N ARG A 162 1.57 -23.09 -7.43
CA ARG A 162 2.75 -22.39 -7.96
C ARG A 162 3.74 -22.00 -6.88
N ILE A 163 3.61 -22.56 -5.69
CA ILE A 163 4.37 -22.18 -4.51
C ILE A 163 5.89 -22.23 -4.73
N ASP A 164 6.37 -23.21 -5.46
CA ASP A 164 7.78 -23.42 -5.79
C ASP A 164 8.19 -22.83 -7.15
N HIS A 165 7.24 -22.25 -7.90
CA HIS A 165 7.54 -21.64 -9.20
C HIS A 165 8.29 -20.33 -9.02
N PRO A 166 9.26 -20.00 -9.90
CA PRO A 166 9.93 -18.71 -9.89
C PRO A 166 8.94 -17.60 -10.26
N ALA A 167 9.00 -16.49 -9.53
CA ALA A 167 8.00 -15.43 -9.64
C ALA A 167 7.94 -14.77 -11.03
N HIS A 168 9.03 -14.83 -11.83
CA HIS A 168 9.01 -14.31 -13.20
C HIS A 168 8.10 -15.11 -14.14
N SER A 169 7.82 -16.39 -13.85
CA SER A 169 6.93 -17.23 -14.66
C SER A 169 5.44 -16.94 -14.44
N LEU A 170 5.09 -16.15 -13.43
CA LEU A 170 3.72 -15.84 -13.08
C LEU A 170 3.14 -14.74 -13.98
N SER A 171 1.80 -14.78 -14.16
CA SER A 171 1.06 -13.65 -14.73
C SER A 171 1.23 -12.39 -13.88
N TYR A 172 0.96 -11.23 -14.47
CA TYR A 172 1.02 -9.94 -13.75
C TYR A 172 0.14 -9.95 -12.49
N ALA A 173 -1.10 -10.44 -12.61
CA ALA A 173 -2.04 -10.52 -11.49
C ALA A 173 -1.51 -11.43 -10.35
N ASN A 174 -0.89 -12.56 -10.70
CA ASN A 174 -0.32 -13.46 -9.70
C ASN A 174 0.93 -12.87 -9.04
N ARG A 175 1.78 -12.14 -9.78
CA ARG A 175 2.89 -11.38 -9.16
C ARG A 175 2.37 -10.37 -8.15
N ARG A 176 1.27 -9.69 -8.45
CA ARG A 176 0.62 -8.74 -7.54
C ARG A 176 0.12 -9.43 -6.26
N ARG A 177 -0.44 -10.65 -6.39
CA ARG A 177 -0.82 -11.47 -5.23
C ARG A 177 0.39 -11.85 -4.38
N VAL A 178 1.51 -12.19 -5.00
CA VAL A 178 2.78 -12.49 -4.27
C VAL A 178 3.27 -11.28 -3.50
N GLU A 179 3.16 -10.06 -4.05
CA GLU A 179 3.52 -8.84 -3.33
C GLU A 179 2.64 -8.60 -2.11
N ILE A 180 1.33 -8.82 -2.25
CA ILE A 180 0.40 -8.73 -1.11
C ILE A 180 0.76 -9.81 -0.09
N GLY A 181 1.02 -11.05 -0.51
CA GLY A 181 1.48 -12.13 0.37
C GLY A 181 2.74 -11.77 1.16
N ARG A 182 3.73 -11.17 0.47
CA ARG A 182 4.94 -10.66 1.12
C ARG A 182 4.64 -9.56 2.13
N ALA A 183 3.73 -8.65 1.83
CA ALA A 183 3.32 -7.61 2.76
C ALA A 183 2.59 -8.19 3.98
N LEU A 184 1.74 -9.20 3.79
CA LEU A 184 1.02 -9.89 4.86
C LEU A 184 1.95 -10.67 5.78
N ALA A 185 3.05 -11.22 5.27
CA ALA A 185 4.05 -11.94 6.07
C ALA A 185 4.76 -11.05 7.12
N LEU A 186 4.65 -9.73 7.01
CA LEU A 186 5.07 -8.80 8.04
C LEU A 186 4.13 -8.77 9.26
N HIS A 187 2.92 -9.33 9.18
CA HIS A 187 1.81 -9.16 10.13
C HIS A 187 1.45 -7.69 10.34
N PRO A 188 1.10 -6.97 9.27
CA PRO A 188 0.85 -5.54 9.39
C PRO A 188 -0.44 -5.25 10.15
N ARG A 189 -0.43 -4.15 10.89
CA ARG A 189 -1.66 -3.52 11.41
C ARG A 189 -2.27 -2.55 10.38
N LEU A 190 -1.42 -1.97 9.51
CA LEU A 190 -1.82 -1.12 8.41
C LEU A 190 -1.21 -1.61 7.10
N LEU A 191 -2.05 -1.89 6.12
CA LEU A 191 -1.65 -2.27 4.77
C LEU A 191 -1.95 -1.12 3.79
N LEU A 192 -0.91 -0.63 3.13
CA LEU A 192 -1.00 0.38 2.08
C LEU A 192 -1.02 -0.32 0.72
N LEU A 193 -2.15 -0.25 0.00
CA LEU A 193 -2.35 -0.85 -1.31
C LEU A 193 -2.38 0.24 -2.39
N ASP A 194 -1.42 0.21 -3.30
CA ASP A 194 -1.27 1.18 -4.37
C ASP A 194 -1.70 0.56 -5.70
N GLU A 195 -2.89 0.90 -6.19
CA GLU A 195 -3.53 0.40 -7.42
C GLU A 195 -3.43 -1.13 -7.58
N PRO A 196 -3.94 -1.93 -6.62
CA PRO A 196 -3.75 -3.39 -6.64
C PRO A 196 -4.40 -4.08 -7.84
N THR A 197 -5.35 -3.44 -8.52
CA THR A 197 -6.06 -4.01 -9.69
C THR A 197 -5.59 -3.47 -11.03
N ALA A 198 -4.53 -2.65 -11.05
CA ALA A 198 -4.00 -2.11 -12.30
C ALA A 198 -3.60 -3.25 -13.26
N GLY A 199 -3.97 -3.14 -14.54
CA GLY A 199 -3.65 -4.14 -15.57
C GLY A 199 -4.35 -5.51 -15.44
N MET A 200 -5.32 -5.66 -14.54
CA MET A 200 -6.11 -6.86 -14.36
C MET A 200 -7.38 -6.82 -15.23
N ASN A 201 -7.77 -7.99 -15.75
CA ASN A 201 -9.08 -8.18 -16.38
C ASN A 201 -10.20 -8.19 -15.32
N GLU A 202 -11.47 -8.25 -15.76
CA GLU A 202 -12.63 -8.18 -14.85
C GLU A 202 -12.65 -9.30 -13.82
N THR A 203 -12.37 -10.54 -14.22
CA THR A 203 -12.34 -11.70 -13.32
C THR A 203 -11.23 -11.55 -12.28
N GLU A 204 -10.02 -11.20 -12.70
CA GLU A 204 -8.88 -10.98 -11.81
C GLU A 204 -9.13 -9.81 -10.85
N THR A 205 -9.80 -8.75 -11.34
CA THR A 205 -10.23 -7.61 -10.54
C THR A 205 -11.23 -8.05 -9.47
N ALA A 206 -12.27 -8.84 -9.84
CA ALA A 206 -13.25 -9.34 -8.90
C ALA A 206 -12.63 -10.21 -7.79
N GLU A 207 -11.69 -11.09 -8.15
CA GLU A 207 -10.95 -11.92 -7.19
C GLU A 207 -10.07 -11.06 -6.25
N MET A 208 -9.40 -10.04 -6.78
CA MET A 208 -8.62 -9.11 -5.96
C MET A 208 -9.49 -8.36 -4.96
N LEU A 209 -10.70 -7.97 -5.37
CA LEU A 209 -11.69 -7.36 -4.46
C LEU A 209 -12.10 -8.29 -3.33
N GLN A 210 -12.41 -9.55 -3.67
CA GLN A 210 -12.75 -10.55 -2.66
C GLN A 210 -11.60 -10.75 -1.67
N LEU A 211 -10.35 -10.77 -2.15
CA LEU A 211 -9.17 -10.81 -1.29
C LEU A 211 -9.13 -9.62 -0.34
N ILE A 212 -9.23 -8.39 -0.86
CA ILE A 212 -9.20 -7.16 -0.04
C ILE A 212 -10.32 -7.17 1.00
N GLN A 213 -11.54 -7.57 0.61
CA GLN A 213 -12.67 -7.69 1.52
C GLN A 213 -12.42 -8.75 2.60
N SER A 214 -11.81 -9.88 2.25
CA SER A 214 -11.47 -10.94 3.22
C SER A 214 -10.42 -10.47 4.22
N LEU A 215 -9.42 -9.70 3.80
CA LEU A 215 -8.40 -9.11 4.67
C LEU A 215 -9.02 -8.11 5.64
N LYS A 216 -9.90 -7.23 5.14
CA LYS A 216 -10.68 -6.30 5.97
C LYS A 216 -11.54 -7.05 7.00
N ALA A 217 -12.26 -8.09 6.58
CA ALA A 217 -13.12 -8.89 7.47
C ALA A 217 -12.32 -9.57 8.61
N ARG A 218 -11.03 -9.81 8.42
CA ARG A 218 -10.10 -10.29 9.45
C ARG A 218 -9.58 -9.18 10.37
N GLY A 219 -10.06 -7.94 10.23
CA GLY A 219 -9.68 -6.80 11.05
C GLY A 219 -8.44 -6.04 10.57
N LEU A 220 -7.93 -6.32 9.37
CA LEU A 220 -6.78 -5.57 8.84
C LEU A 220 -7.20 -4.16 8.43
N THR A 221 -6.50 -3.16 8.92
CA THR A 221 -6.67 -1.77 8.49
C THR A 221 -6.03 -1.56 7.13
N ILE A 222 -6.76 -0.96 6.18
CA ILE A 222 -6.31 -0.81 4.81
C ILE A 222 -6.45 0.64 4.34
N LEU A 223 -5.37 1.21 3.80
CA LEU A 223 -5.41 2.44 3.04
C LEU A 223 -5.16 2.08 1.57
N LEU A 224 -6.14 2.38 0.71
CA LEU A 224 -6.18 1.93 -0.68
C LEU A 224 -6.11 3.13 -1.63
N ILE A 225 -5.20 3.12 -2.61
CA ILE A 225 -5.32 3.97 -3.79
C ILE A 225 -5.93 3.14 -4.92
N GLU A 226 -6.97 3.65 -5.53
CA GLU A 226 -7.58 3.09 -6.74
C GLU A 226 -8.20 4.20 -7.60
N HIS A 227 -8.30 3.92 -8.88
CA HIS A 227 -8.93 4.82 -9.86
C HIS A 227 -10.24 4.27 -10.43
N LYS A 228 -10.52 2.97 -10.21
CA LYS A 228 -11.78 2.33 -10.61
C LYS A 228 -12.85 2.64 -9.56
N LEU A 229 -13.68 3.66 -9.81
CA LEU A 229 -14.71 4.12 -8.85
C LEU A 229 -15.64 3.00 -8.39
N GLU A 230 -16.13 2.15 -9.30
CA GLU A 230 -17.03 1.04 -8.95
C GLU A 230 -16.42 0.09 -7.91
N LEU A 231 -15.13 -0.17 -8.04
CA LEU A 231 -14.37 -0.98 -7.11
C LEU A 231 -14.32 -0.33 -5.73
N VAL A 232 -13.91 0.93 -5.69
CA VAL A 232 -13.81 1.73 -4.45
C VAL A 232 -15.16 1.76 -3.72
N MET A 233 -16.26 2.01 -4.46
CA MET A 233 -17.61 2.08 -3.89
C MET A 233 -18.08 0.74 -3.27
N ARG A 234 -17.52 -0.38 -3.69
CA ARG A 234 -17.88 -1.73 -3.19
C ARG A 234 -17.11 -2.18 -1.95
N VAL A 235 -15.87 -1.70 -1.76
CA VAL A 235 -14.99 -2.22 -0.70
C VAL A 235 -14.77 -1.26 0.45
N SER A 236 -14.91 0.06 0.22
CA SER A 236 -14.52 1.09 1.17
C SER A 236 -15.59 1.35 2.23
N ASP A 237 -15.15 1.61 3.46
CA ASP A 237 -16.00 2.21 4.49
C ASP A 237 -16.12 3.71 4.26
N ARG A 238 -15.01 4.32 3.88
CA ARG A 238 -14.91 5.76 3.63
C ARG A 238 -14.00 6.02 2.44
N VAL A 239 -14.27 7.09 1.72
CA VAL A 239 -13.53 7.52 0.54
C VAL A 239 -13.07 8.95 0.74
N MET A 240 -11.81 9.22 0.48
CA MET A 240 -11.22 10.55 0.42
C MET A 240 -10.88 10.88 -1.02
N VAL A 241 -11.21 12.09 -1.46
CA VAL A 241 -10.92 12.56 -2.81
C VAL A 241 -9.88 13.65 -2.78
N LEU A 242 -8.80 13.44 -3.53
CA LEU A 242 -7.76 14.44 -3.78
C LEU A 242 -7.92 15.03 -5.20
N ASP A 243 -7.74 16.32 -5.31
CA ASP A 243 -7.53 17.00 -6.58
C ASP A 243 -6.47 18.10 -6.42
N ASN A 244 -5.51 18.16 -7.36
CA ASN A 244 -4.39 19.13 -7.34
C ASN A 244 -3.70 19.27 -5.96
N GLY A 245 -3.49 18.17 -5.28
CA GLY A 245 -2.82 18.12 -3.98
C GLY A 245 -3.71 18.45 -2.77
N VAL A 246 -4.98 18.81 -2.98
CA VAL A 246 -5.92 19.22 -1.93
C VAL A 246 -7.02 18.17 -1.75
N LYS A 247 -7.44 17.97 -0.49
CA LYS A 247 -8.63 17.16 -0.19
C LYS A 247 -9.90 17.95 -0.52
N ILE A 248 -10.67 17.47 -1.51
CA ILE A 248 -11.91 18.13 -1.94
C ILE A 248 -13.18 17.51 -1.34
N ALA A 249 -13.14 16.22 -0.99
CA ALA A 249 -14.26 15.52 -0.36
C ALA A 249 -13.76 14.36 0.51
N GLU A 250 -14.57 13.98 1.52
CA GLU A 250 -14.36 12.77 2.32
C GLU A 250 -15.69 12.35 2.92
N GLY A 251 -16.04 11.05 2.86
CA GLY A 251 -17.29 10.55 3.40
C GLY A 251 -17.57 9.09 3.00
N ALA A 252 -18.81 8.65 3.26
CA ALA A 252 -19.25 7.35 2.80
C ALA A 252 -19.23 7.28 1.26
N PRO A 253 -18.97 6.09 0.66
CA PRO A 253 -18.86 5.96 -0.80
C PRO A 253 -20.03 6.57 -1.55
N ARG A 254 -21.29 6.32 -1.07
CA ARG A 254 -22.51 6.86 -1.68
C ARG A 254 -22.55 8.39 -1.70
N ASP A 255 -22.06 9.03 -0.64
CA ASP A 255 -22.11 10.50 -0.50
C ASP A 255 -21.08 11.15 -1.41
N VAL A 256 -19.86 10.60 -1.43
CA VAL A 256 -18.76 11.06 -2.30
C VAL A 256 -19.10 10.91 -3.78
N ARG A 257 -19.82 9.86 -4.17
CA ARG A 257 -20.24 9.64 -5.56
C ARG A 257 -21.14 10.76 -6.10
N HIS A 258 -21.92 11.41 -5.24
CA HIS A 258 -22.88 12.46 -5.62
C HIS A 258 -22.38 13.89 -5.30
N ASP A 259 -21.18 14.03 -4.76
CA ASP A 259 -20.58 15.34 -4.49
C ASP A 259 -20.23 16.05 -5.82
N SER A 260 -20.79 17.23 -6.02
CA SER A 260 -20.59 18.02 -7.25
C SER A 260 -19.13 18.35 -7.53
N ARG A 261 -18.32 18.60 -6.48
CA ARG A 261 -16.89 18.90 -6.59
C ARG A 261 -16.13 17.69 -7.12
N VAL A 262 -16.54 16.46 -6.69
CA VAL A 262 -15.96 15.21 -7.16
C VAL A 262 -16.31 14.97 -8.63
N ILE A 263 -17.58 15.18 -8.99
CA ILE A 263 -18.06 15.05 -10.37
C ILE A 263 -17.29 16.01 -11.28
N GLU A 264 -17.14 17.27 -10.89
CA GLU A 264 -16.41 18.30 -11.64
C GLU A 264 -14.93 17.95 -11.83
N ALA A 265 -14.24 17.49 -10.76
CA ALA A 265 -12.83 17.08 -10.81
C ALA A 265 -12.58 15.94 -11.83
N TYR A 266 -13.56 15.04 -12.01
CA TYR A 266 -13.46 13.95 -12.98
C TYR A 266 -13.97 14.32 -14.39
N LEU A 267 -15.01 15.16 -14.51
CA LEU A 267 -15.58 15.58 -15.80
C LEU A 267 -14.82 16.75 -16.43
N GLY A 268 -14.35 17.71 -15.63
CA GLY A 268 -13.66 18.90 -16.13
C GLY A 268 -12.42 18.58 -16.95
N ARG A 269 -11.70 17.51 -16.61
CA ARG A 269 -10.52 17.05 -17.38
C ARG A 269 -10.86 16.34 -18.69
N ARG A 270 -12.05 15.74 -18.83
CA ARG A 270 -12.48 15.16 -20.12
C ARG A 270 -12.71 16.22 -21.19
N HIS A 271 -13.16 17.41 -20.81
CA HIS A 271 -13.35 18.55 -21.74
C HIS A 271 -12.02 19.21 -22.14
N ALA A 272 -11.02 19.23 -21.25
CA ALA A 272 -9.70 19.82 -21.55
C ALA A 272 -8.85 18.98 -22.53
N ILE A 273 -9.10 17.67 -22.64
CA ILE A 273 -8.39 16.77 -23.56
C ILE A 273 -9.04 16.73 -24.95
N GLY A 274 -10.30 17.22 -25.08
CA GLY A 274 -11.11 17.18 -26.30
C GLY A 274 -11.23 18.49 -27.06
N ALA A 275 -10.59 19.57 -26.63
CA ALA A 275 -10.60 20.82 -27.39
C ALA A 275 -9.64 20.70 -28.59
N PRO A 276 -10.14 20.75 -29.85
CA PRO A 276 -9.28 20.77 -31.03
C PRO A 276 -8.46 22.05 -31.00
N ALA A 277 -7.14 21.94 -31.22
CA ALA A 277 -6.27 23.09 -31.44
C ALA A 277 -6.86 23.92 -32.60
N ASP A 278 -7.22 25.13 -32.30
CA ASP A 278 -7.74 26.12 -33.27
C ASP A 278 -6.71 26.32 -34.38
N ARG A 279 -6.98 25.72 -35.55
CA ARG A 279 -6.24 25.97 -36.79
C ARG A 279 -6.87 27.18 -37.47
N THR A 280 -6.63 28.35 -36.95
CA THR A 280 -6.89 29.59 -37.64
C THR A 280 -5.71 30.53 -37.48
N THR A 281 -4.81 30.52 -38.44
CA THR A 281 -4.21 31.72 -39.03
C THR A 281 -3.09 31.29 -40.00
N GLN A 282 -3.42 31.12 -41.26
CA GLN A 282 -2.53 31.45 -42.37
C GLN A 282 -3.31 31.32 -43.69
N ALA A 283 -3.98 32.42 -44.07
CA ALA A 283 -4.29 32.71 -45.45
C ALA A 283 -4.46 34.21 -45.52
N ALA A 284 -3.41 34.92 -45.93
CA ALA A 284 -3.42 36.18 -46.68
C ALA A 284 -1.99 36.79 -46.67
N ALA A 285 -1.26 36.59 -47.74
CA ALA A 285 -0.50 37.53 -48.57
C ALA A 285 0.52 36.77 -49.41
#